data_28e2a6bc70aa706f0fc3123027b49fdf
#
_entry.id   28e2a6bc70aa706f0fc3123027b49fdf
#
_cell.length_a   1.000
_cell.length_b   1.000
_cell.length_c   1.000
_cell.angle_alpha   90.00
_cell.angle_beta   90.00
_cell.angle_gamma   90.00
#
_symmetry.space_group_name_H-M   'P 1'
#
loop_
_entity.id
_entity.type
_entity.pdbx_description
1 polymer ?
#
loop_
_entity_poly.entity_id
_entity_poly.type
_entity_poly.pdbx_seq_one_letter_code
_entity_poly.pdbx_strand_id
1 'polypeptide(L)'
;MIVMNIIKETQSICPECLKILPATIFEGDNKVWIKKTCHEHGEFLDLYWGDYEMYKKAMKFAHGGKGIDNPNVELKSPCPMNCGLCKMHTSHTALGNIVVTNRCDLQCFYCFFYAKAMGYVYEPSLEQIRKMLRLMREEKPVRTNAVQLSGGEPLMREDIIDIIKIAKEEGYDHVQLNTNGIRLSKSLEFAKKIREAGVNTIYLSFDGTTPETNPKNHWEIPKILENLRKADIRAVLVPTVINTVNDHDVGNILRFGLKNLDVVSGVNYQPVSLVGRITKADVKKFRITIPDVIKKIEEQTSEMVSREDWYPVPFVTPITHFFEALTSTPKYELTAHPACGMGTYLFLDGDKTIPLPRFFDVEGFMEFLEELSKQAKGITGKVYTSVKILTKLSSFVNKEKQPKDLNIAKILFNILRYGDYNALGKLHHKALFVGMMHFMDLWNYDIERVKKCCIHYAQPDGRIVPFCAFNVIPQWYRDAIQEKFGMSFEEWTKKTGKGIEDDIYNRNIKELESDPIYKKTYESFR
;
A
#
# COMPACT_ATOMS: atom_id res chain seq x y z
N MET A 1 -29.42 3.66 -22.25
CA MET A 1 -29.41 4.39 -20.95
C MET A 1 -29.08 3.36 -19.87
N ILE A 2 -28.00 3.56 -19.10
CA ILE A 2 -27.70 2.72 -17.95
C ILE A 2 -28.81 2.95 -16.93
N VAL A 3 -29.49 1.90 -16.48
CA VAL A 3 -30.44 2.00 -15.37
C VAL A 3 -29.63 2.31 -14.12
N MET A 4 -29.85 3.50 -13.54
CA MET A 4 -29.09 3.94 -12.36
C MET A 4 -29.76 3.43 -11.09
N ASN A 5 -29.13 2.47 -10.42
CA ASN A 5 -29.52 2.05 -9.07
C ASN A 5 -28.62 2.77 -8.06
N ILE A 6 -29.14 3.83 -7.42
CA ILE A 6 -28.36 4.68 -6.51
C ILE A 6 -27.93 3.88 -5.27
N ILE A 7 -26.64 3.84 -5.02
CA ILE A 7 -26.05 3.20 -3.83
C ILE A 7 -25.93 4.22 -2.69
N LYS A 8 -25.36 5.41 -2.98
CA LYS A 8 -25.21 6.49 -1.99
C LYS A 8 -24.96 7.84 -2.65
N GLU A 9 -25.31 8.89 -1.94
CA GLU A 9 -24.86 10.26 -2.23
C GLU A 9 -23.56 10.54 -1.46
N THR A 10 -22.65 11.30 -2.07
CA THR A 10 -21.37 11.69 -1.49
C THR A 10 -20.94 13.06 -1.99
N GLN A 11 -19.73 13.45 -1.65
CA GLN A 11 -19.08 14.63 -2.20
C GLN A 11 -17.80 14.23 -2.95
N SER A 12 -17.52 14.96 -4.00
CA SER A 12 -16.34 14.81 -4.84
C SER A 12 -15.74 16.17 -5.16
N ILE A 13 -14.77 16.21 -6.07
CA ILE A 13 -14.17 17.45 -6.58
C ILE A 13 -14.26 17.47 -8.11
N CYS A 14 -14.35 18.68 -8.67
CA CYS A 14 -14.27 18.87 -10.11
C CYS A 14 -12.85 18.55 -10.60
N PRO A 15 -12.66 17.71 -11.64
CA PRO A 15 -11.33 17.41 -12.17
C PRO A 15 -10.62 18.63 -12.79
N GLU A 16 -11.36 19.68 -13.17
CA GLU A 16 -10.82 20.86 -13.84
C GLU A 16 -10.55 22.02 -12.87
N CYS A 17 -11.53 22.39 -12.04
CA CYS A 17 -11.41 23.57 -11.15
C CYS A 17 -11.30 23.23 -9.66
N LEU A 18 -11.30 21.97 -9.29
CA LEU A 18 -11.19 21.46 -7.91
C LEU A 18 -12.30 21.92 -6.94
N LYS A 19 -13.37 22.54 -7.43
CA LYS A 19 -14.55 22.86 -6.61
C LYS A 19 -15.17 21.59 -6.05
N ILE A 20 -15.61 21.62 -4.79
CA ILE A 20 -16.35 20.52 -4.18
C ILE A 20 -17.73 20.44 -4.83
N LEU A 21 -18.10 19.23 -5.24
CA LEU A 21 -19.34 18.92 -5.95
C LEU A 21 -20.13 17.82 -5.21
N PRO A 22 -21.46 17.89 -5.21
CA PRO A 22 -22.28 16.71 -4.93
C PRO A 22 -21.93 15.61 -5.96
N ALA A 23 -21.94 14.36 -5.52
CA ALA A 23 -21.70 13.23 -6.39
C ALA A 23 -22.59 12.05 -5.98
N THR A 24 -23.02 11.27 -6.97
CA THR A 24 -23.84 10.08 -6.79
C THR A 24 -23.02 8.85 -7.15
N ILE A 25 -22.96 7.88 -6.24
CA ILE A 25 -22.42 6.54 -6.51
C ILE A 25 -23.60 5.61 -6.78
N PHE A 26 -23.57 4.94 -7.93
CA PHE A 26 -24.66 4.09 -8.39
C PHE A 26 -24.17 2.80 -9.06
N GLU A 27 -25.01 1.78 -9.05
CA GLU A 27 -24.82 0.55 -9.82
C GLU A 27 -25.39 0.71 -11.22
N GLY A 28 -24.67 0.18 -12.20
CA GLY A 28 -25.11 0.03 -13.58
C GLY A 28 -24.25 -1.01 -14.30
N ASP A 29 -24.89 -1.97 -14.98
CA ASP A 29 -24.22 -3.06 -15.70
C ASP A 29 -23.25 -3.88 -14.82
N ASN A 30 -23.67 -4.21 -13.60
CA ASN A 30 -22.87 -4.90 -12.58
C ASN A 30 -21.54 -4.19 -12.23
N LYS A 31 -21.50 -2.87 -12.39
CA LYS A 31 -20.36 -2.01 -12.02
C LYS A 31 -20.81 -0.89 -11.11
N VAL A 32 -19.88 -0.32 -10.39
CA VAL A 32 -20.14 0.88 -9.57
C VAL A 32 -19.53 2.09 -10.26
N TRP A 33 -20.35 3.10 -10.45
CA TRP A 33 -20.01 4.35 -11.11
C TRP A 33 -20.09 5.52 -10.15
N ILE A 34 -19.31 6.57 -10.42
CA ILE A 34 -19.44 7.87 -9.77
C ILE A 34 -19.79 8.94 -10.80
N LYS A 35 -20.85 9.69 -10.51
CA LYS A 35 -21.34 10.79 -11.34
C LYS A 35 -21.30 12.08 -10.55
N LYS A 36 -20.86 13.17 -11.19
CA LYS A 36 -20.84 14.52 -10.63
C LYS A 36 -20.99 15.56 -11.72
N THR A 37 -21.56 16.71 -11.40
CA THR A 37 -21.78 17.80 -12.36
C THR A 37 -21.20 19.10 -11.82
N CYS A 38 -20.31 19.70 -12.59
CA CYS A 38 -19.79 21.04 -12.36
C CYS A 38 -20.55 22.06 -13.21
N HIS A 39 -20.97 23.17 -12.63
CA HIS A 39 -21.68 24.21 -13.35
C HIS A 39 -20.84 24.80 -14.52
N GLU A 40 -19.51 24.86 -14.35
CA GLU A 40 -18.59 25.46 -15.33
C GLU A 40 -18.05 24.43 -16.34
N HIS A 41 -17.92 23.14 -15.93
CA HIS A 41 -17.21 22.12 -16.73
C HIS A 41 -18.09 20.93 -17.14
N GLY A 42 -19.39 20.97 -16.80
CA GLY A 42 -20.36 19.95 -17.20
C GLY A 42 -20.29 18.67 -16.36
N GLU A 43 -20.78 17.60 -16.95
CA GLU A 43 -20.96 16.30 -16.31
C GLU A 43 -19.69 15.44 -16.41
N PHE A 44 -19.36 14.75 -15.31
CA PHE A 44 -18.30 13.74 -15.25
C PHE A 44 -18.90 12.42 -14.77
N LEU A 45 -18.60 11.36 -15.51
CA LEU A 45 -18.95 9.98 -15.19
C LEU A 45 -17.69 9.12 -15.31
N ASP A 46 -17.36 8.37 -14.24
CA ASP A 46 -16.20 7.48 -14.25
C ASP A 46 -16.46 6.19 -13.47
N LEU A 47 -15.67 5.18 -13.78
CA LEU A 47 -15.71 3.90 -13.08
C LEU A 47 -15.14 4.04 -11.66
N TYR A 48 -15.98 3.74 -10.66
CA TYR A 48 -15.59 3.75 -9.26
C TYR A 48 -15.08 2.37 -8.81
N TRP A 49 -15.75 1.28 -9.27
CA TRP A 49 -15.41 -0.11 -8.94
C TRP A 49 -15.94 -1.07 -10.01
N GLY A 50 -15.11 -1.95 -10.53
CA GLY A 50 -15.40 -2.74 -11.73
C GLY A 50 -16.37 -3.92 -11.55
N ASP A 51 -16.81 -4.26 -10.31
CA ASP A 51 -17.74 -5.36 -10.03
C ASP A 51 -18.62 -5.01 -8.83
N TYR A 52 -19.92 -4.97 -9.03
CA TYR A 52 -20.87 -4.57 -7.98
C TYR A 52 -21.07 -5.63 -6.90
N GLU A 53 -21.04 -6.92 -7.25
CA GLU A 53 -21.18 -7.99 -6.27
C GLU A 53 -19.99 -8.04 -5.31
N MET A 54 -18.78 -7.87 -5.84
CA MET A 54 -17.58 -7.74 -5.01
C MET A 54 -17.62 -6.46 -4.15
N TYR A 55 -18.17 -5.36 -4.68
CA TYR A 55 -18.35 -4.13 -3.90
C TYR A 55 -19.29 -4.36 -2.71
N LYS A 56 -20.44 -5.00 -2.93
CA LYS A 56 -21.39 -5.33 -1.86
C LYS A 56 -20.74 -6.23 -0.79
N LYS A 57 -20.00 -7.26 -1.22
CA LYS A 57 -19.24 -8.12 -0.30
C LYS A 57 -18.26 -7.29 0.53
N ALA A 58 -17.46 -6.45 -0.11
CA ALA A 58 -16.47 -5.63 0.57
C ALA A 58 -17.10 -4.66 1.58
N MET A 59 -18.20 -4.02 1.22
CA MET A 59 -18.90 -3.05 2.08
C MET A 59 -19.51 -3.66 3.35
N LYS A 60 -19.77 -4.98 3.40
CA LYS A 60 -20.20 -5.67 4.63
C LYS A 60 -19.16 -5.57 5.76
N PHE A 61 -17.88 -5.44 5.40
CA PHE A 61 -16.76 -5.38 6.34
C PHE A 61 -16.27 -3.94 6.60
N ALA A 62 -17.09 -2.94 6.29
CA ALA A 62 -16.76 -1.55 6.60
C ALA A 62 -16.80 -1.32 8.12
N HIS A 63 -15.73 -0.77 8.66
CA HIS A 63 -15.66 -0.37 10.07
C HIS A 63 -15.52 1.15 10.22
N GLY A 64 -16.02 1.67 11.32
CA GLY A 64 -15.69 3.01 11.82
C GLY A 64 -14.32 2.98 12.49
N GLY A 65 -13.53 4.03 12.28
CA GLY A 65 -12.25 4.18 12.98
C GLY A 65 -12.38 5.03 14.25
N LYS A 66 -11.33 5.03 15.07
CA LYS A 66 -11.26 5.83 16.32
C LYS A 66 -11.06 7.32 16.07
N GLY A 67 -10.68 7.71 14.84
CA GLY A 67 -10.34 9.08 14.52
C GLY A 67 -9.06 9.55 15.24
N ILE A 68 -8.96 10.87 15.44
CA ILE A 68 -7.81 11.56 16.03
C ILE A 68 -8.27 12.39 17.23
N ASP A 69 -7.68 12.13 18.42
CA ASP A 69 -7.99 12.88 19.65
C ASP A 69 -7.28 14.23 19.69
N ASN A 70 -6.08 14.31 19.09
CA ASN A 70 -5.28 15.52 18.99
C ASN A 70 -5.14 15.93 17.51
N PRO A 71 -6.17 16.55 16.91
CA PRO A 71 -6.14 16.94 15.50
C PRO A 71 -4.95 17.84 15.20
N ASN A 72 -4.30 17.57 14.07
CA ASN A 72 -3.08 18.25 13.65
C ASN A 72 -3.36 19.65 13.07
N VAL A 73 -4.59 19.85 12.56
CA VAL A 73 -5.05 21.16 12.07
C VAL A 73 -6.47 21.44 12.56
N GLU A 74 -6.79 22.74 12.74
CA GLU A 74 -8.15 23.18 13.01
C GLU A 74 -9.03 23.05 11.77
N LEU A 75 -10.32 22.78 11.98
CA LEU A 75 -11.31 22.71 10.91
C LEU A 75 -11.70 24.14 10.47
N LYS A 76 -11.05 24.67 9.44
CA LYS A 76 -11.32 26.00 8.86
C LYS A 76 -12.06 25.98 7.54
N SER A 77 -12.08 24.84 6.85
CA SER A 77 -12.69 24.66 5.53
C SER A 77 -13.22 23.24 5.37
N PRO A 78 -14.19 23.00 4.46
CA PRO A 78 -14.67 21.65 4.19
C PRO A 78 -13.55 20.75 3.65
N CYS A 79 -13.66 19.45 3.94
CA CYS A 79 -12.77 18.44 3.36
C CYS A 79 -12.94 18.40 1.82
N PRO A 80 -11.85 18.33 1.03
CA PRO A 80 -10.46 18.18 1.41
C PRO A 80 -9.63 19.51 1.38
N MET A 81 -10.24 20.67 1.51
CA MET A 81 -9.57 21.98 1.29
C MET A 81 -8.56 22.36 2.38
N ASN A 82 -8.58 21.74 3.55
CA ASN A 82 -7.63 22.00 4.64
C ASN A 82 -7.19 20.70 5.32
N CYS A 83 -6.67 19.75 4.52
CA CYS A 83 -6.19 18.48 5.05
C CYS A 83 -4.96 18.64 5.94
N GLY A 84 -4.92 17.83 6.99
CA GLY A 84 -3.88 17.77 7.99
C GLY A 84 -4.33 17.00 9.23
N LEU A 85 -5.07 15.91 9.07
CA LEU A 85 -5.73 15.14 10.15
C LEU A 85 -6.56 16.03 11.08
N CYS A 86 -7.63 16.61 10.54
CA CYS A 86 -8.61 17.38 11.30
C CYS A 86 -9.65 16.47 11.99
N LYS A 87 -10.55 17.04 12.78
CA LYS A 87 -11.64 16.29 13.46
C LYS A 87 -12.63 15.57 12.53
N MET A 88 -12.65 15.90 11.23
CA MET A 88 -13.47 15.15 10.25
C MET A 88 -12.83 13.84 9.81
N HIS A 89 -11.56 13.63 10.12
CA HIS A 89 -10.83 12.41 9.78
C HIS A 89 -11.18 11.30 10.77
N THR A 90 -11.64 10.16 10.27
CA THR A 90 -12.20 9.08 11.09
C THR A 90 -11.25 7.91 11.31
N SER A 91 -10.06 7.96 10.73
CA SER A 91 -9.00 6.96 10.92
C SER A 91 -7.71 7.64 11.42
N HIS A 92 -6.86 6.89 12.11
CA HIS A 92 -5.51 7.32 12.49
C HIS A 92 -4.48 6.79 11.47
N THR A 93 -3.22 7.20 11.60
CA THR A 93 -2.15 6.75 10.72
C THR A 93 -1.71 5.33 11.01
N ALA A 94 -2.08 4.37 10.16
CA ALA A 94 -1.55 3.01 10.21
C ALA A 94 -0.18 2.90 9.51
N LEU A 95 0.01 3.65 8.40
CA LEU A 95 1.29 3.77 7.71
C LEU A 95 1.61 5.24 7.44
N GLY A 96 2.65 5.75 8.08
CA GLY A 96 3.21 7.05 7.79
C GLY A 96 4.13 7.03 6.57
N ASN A 97 4.13 8.09 5.77
CA ASN A 97 5.05 8.27 4.66
C ASN A 97 5.89 9.52 4.86
N ILE A 98 7.17 9.41 4.60
CA ILE A 98 8.09 10.53 4.51
C ILE A 98 8.66 10.59 3.10
N VAL A 99 8.44 11.73 2.43
CA VAL A 99 9.15 12.04 1.20
C VAL A 99 10.55 12.52 1.58
N VAL A 100 11.55 11.71 1.30
CA VAL A 100 12.95 12.05 1.64
C VAL A 100 13.65 12.82 0.53
N THR A 101 13.19 12.65 -0.71
CA THR A 101 13.65 13.38 -1.89
C THR A 101 12.63 13.31 -3.01
N ASN A 102 12.57 14.31 -3.88
CA ASN A 102 11.84 14.19 -5.15
C ASN A 102 12.77 13.85 -6.33
N ARG A 103 14.08 13.72 -6.12
CA ARG A 103 15.01 13.24 -7.15
C ARG A 103 14.75 11.77 -7.47
N CYS A 104 14.91 11.40 -8.74
CA CYS A 104 14.77 10.02 -9.20
C CYS A 104 15.69 9.78 -10.39
N ASP A 105 16.27 8.59 -10.44
CA ASP A 105 17.10 8.11 -11.53
C ASP A 105 16.30 7.56 -12.73
N LEU A 106 14.96 7.52 -12.62
CA LEU A 106 14.02 7.11 -13.66
C LEU A 106 13.03 8.22 -14.02
N GLN A 107 12.37 8.08 -15.19
CA GLN A 107 11.34 9.00 -15.71
C GLN A 107 10.11 8.23 -16.20
N CYS A 108 9.46 7.44 -15.33
CA CYS A 108 8.29 6.66 -15.69
C CYS A 108 7.16 7.55 -16.19
N PHE A 109 6.48 7.15 -17.30
CA PHE A 109 5.47 7.98 -17.96
C PHE A 109 4.24 8.26 -17.08
N TYR A 110 3.88 7.33 -16.19
CA TYR A 110 2.76 7.45 -15.25
C TYR A 110 3.17 8.08 -13.90
N CYS A 111 4.44 8.40 -13.71
CA CYS A 111 4.90 8.97 -12.45
C CYS A 111 4.41 10.41 -12.29
N PHE A 112 3.86 10.69 -11.13
CA PHE A 112 3.39 12.02 -10.76
C PHE A 112 4.38 12.77 -9.85
N PHE A 113 5.59 12.20 -9.60
CA PHE A 113 6.42 12.66 -8.51
C PHE A 113 7.93 12.50 -8.79
N TYR A 114 8.54 13.46 -9.49
CA TYR A 114 10.00 13.55 -9.60
C TYR A 114 10.47 14.99 -9.95
N ALA A 115 11.69 15.34 -9.50
CA ALA A 115 12.20 16.71 -9.51
C ALA A 115 12.11 17.42 -10.86
N LYS A 116 12.51 16.77 -11.95
CA LYS A 116 12.47 17.35 -13.30
C LYS A 116 11.07 17.75 -13.75
N ALA A 117 10.05 16.98 -13.36
CA ALA A 117 8.66 17.33 -13.68
C ALA A 117 8.11 18.44 -12.78
N MET A 118 8.64 18.56 -11.58
CA MET A 118 8.19 19.54 -10.58
C MET A 118 8.90 20.89 -10.70
N GLY A 119 10.08 20.94 -11.32
CA GLY A 119 10.85 22.19 -11.52
C GLY A 119 11.71 22.66 -10.34
N TYR A 120 11.78 21.85 -9.27
CA TYR A 120 12.60 22.12 -8.08
C TYR A 120 13.12 20.82 -7.47
N VAL A 121 14.14 20.93 -6.60
CA VAL A 121 14.62 19.81 -5.78
C VAL A 121 14.09 19.98 -4.36
N TYR A 122 13.43 18.92 -3.86
CA TYR A 122 13.01 18.82 -2.47
C TYR A 122 13.79 17.71 -1.77
N GLU A 123 14.62 18.10 -0.81
CA GLU A 123 15.35 17.20 0.08
C GLU A 123 15.36 17.77 1.49
N PRO A 124 14.42 17.35 2.36
CA PRO A 124 14.37 17.87 3.73
C PRO A 124 15.63 17.45 4.51
N SER A 125 16.07 18.34 5.41
CA SER A 125 17.20 18.04 6.29
C SER A 125 16.88 16.90 7.26
N LEU A 126 17.93 16.28 7.83
CA LEU A 126 17.76 15.23 8.85
C LEU A 126 16.92 15.71 10.04
N GLU A 127 17.06 16.99 10.43
CA GLU A 127 16.25 17.59 11.49
C GLU A 127 14.78 17.72 11.10
N GLN A 128 14.50 18.14 9.88
CA GLN A 128 13.11 18.20 9.37
C GLN A 128 12.49 16.81 9.30
N ILE A 129 13.24 15.80 8.84
CA ILE A 129 12.80 14.40 8.81
C ILE A 129 12.48 13.92 10.24
N ARG A 130 13.37 14.18 11.20
CA ARG A 130 13.13 13.82 12.60
C ARG A 130 11.86 14.47 13.15
N LYS A 131 11.62 15.75 12.86
CA LYS A 131 10.39 16.45 13.25
C LYS A 131 9.14 15.83 12.64
N MET A 132 9.17 15.48 11.34
CA MET A 132 8.06 14.82 10.65
C MET A 132 7.75 13.44 11.25
N LEU A 133 8.79 12.65 11.53
CA LEU A 133 8.64 11.34 12.17
C LEU A 133 8.03 11.47 13.58
N ARG A 134 8.54 12.40 14.40
CA ARG A 134 8.05 12.65 15.75
C ARG A 134 6.59 13.10 15.76
N LEU A 135 6.21 13.97 14.84
CA LEU A 135 4.84 14.45 14.68
C LEU A 135 3.82 13.29 14.57
N MET A 136 4.12 12.28 13.74
CA MET A 136 3.25 11.09 13.60
C MET A 136 3.30 10.19 14.84
N ARG A 137 4.40 10.17 15.59
CA ARG A 137 4.50 9.42 16.86
C ARG A 137 3.69 10.04 17.99
N GLU A 138 3.35 11.31 17.88
CA GLU A 138 2.54 12.06 18.86
C GLU A 138 1.04 11.90 18.65
N GLU A 139 0.58 11.24 17.56
CA GLU A 139 -0.84 10.98 17.30
C GLU A 139 -1.52 10.21 18.45
N LYS A 140 -2.75 10.60 18.77
CA LYS A 140 -3.62 9.96 19.76
C LYS A 140 -4.98 9.63 19.13
N PRO A 141 -5.64 8.54 19.54
CA PRO A 141 -5.28 7.64 20.67
C PRO A 141 -4.19 6.63 20.31
N VAL A 142 -3.81 6.50 19.04
CA VAL A 142 -2.83 5.52 18.55
C VAL A 142 -1.70 6.25 17.83
N ARG A 143 -0.48 6.04 18.30
CA ARG A 143 0.72 6.54 17.65
C ARG A 143 1.11 5.71 16.43
N THR A 144 1.63 6.32 15.39
CA THR A 144 2.12 5.61 14.20
C THR A 144 3.34 4.75 14.50
N ASN A 145 3.28 3.45 14.19
CA ASN A 145 4.39 2.50 14.43
C ASN A 145 5.09 2.04 13.15
N ALA A 146 4.49 2.27 11.99
CA ALA A 146 5.06 1.90 10.70
C ALA A 146 5.30 3.15 9.85
N VAL A 147 6.48 3.23 9.23
CA VAL A 147 6.83 4.33 8.32
C VAL A 147 7.42 3.81 7.04
N GLN A 148 7.03 4.43 5.93
CA GLN A 148 7.59 4.24 4.60
C GLN A 148 8.44 5.46 4.23
N LEU A 149 9.70 5.22 3.94
CA LEU A 149 10.58 6.20 3.33
C LEU A 149 10.41 6.11 1.82
N SER A 150 10.02 7.21 1.20
CA SER A 150 9.58 7.28 -0.19
C SER A 150 10.08 8.59 -0.83
N GLY A 151 9.64 8.83 -2.05
CA GLY A 151 9.95 10.06 -2.78
C GLY A 151 9.89 9.85 -4.27
N GLY A 152 10.80 10.48 -5.02
CA GLY A 152 11.19 10.03 -6.34
C GLY A 152 11.86 8.65 -6.21
N GLU A 153 13.16 8.65 -5.88
CA GLU A 153 13.87 7.44 -5.48
C GLU A 153 14.64 7.71 -4.17
N PRO A 154 14.23 7.14 -3.04
CA PRO A 154 14.85 7.45 -1.74
C PRO A 154 16.33 7.05 -1.67
N LEU A 155 16.75 6.05 -2.43
CA LEU A 155 18.14 5.61 -2.47
C LEU A 155 19.07 6.59 -3.23
N MET A 156 18.53 7.65 -3.84
CA MET A 156 19.33 8.77 -4.37
C MET A 156 19.96 9.63 -3.26
N ARG A 157 19.40 9.58 -2.02
CA ARG A 157 19.98 10.26 -0.87
C ARG A 157 21.25 9.58 -0.40
N GLU A 158 22.34 10.36 -0.24
CA GLU A 158 23.60 9.82 0.28
C GLU A 158 23.52 9.48 1.77
N ASP A 159 22.73 10.24 2.52
CA ASP A 159 22.49 10.08 3.96
C ASP A 159 21.27 9.19 4.29
N ILE A 160 20.80 8.35 3.35
CA ILE A 160 19.63 7.48 3.56
C ILE A 160 19.79 6.53 4.76
N ILE A 161 21.02 6.10 5.05
CA ILE A 161 21.34 5.24 6.20
C ILE A 161 21.02 5.98 7.52
N ASP A 162 21.38 7.27 7.61
CA ASP A 162 21.11 8.07 8.79
C ASP A 162 19.61 8.36 8.94
N ILE A 163 18.91 8.56 7.84
CA ILE A 163 17.43 8.70 7.83
C ILE A 163 16.76 7.46 8.40
N ILE A 164 17.21 6.26 8.00
CA ILE A 164 16.67 4.99 8.53
C ILE A 164 16.93 4.88 10.03
N LYS A 165 18.15 5.18 10.49
CA LYS A 165 18.50 5.19 11.92
C LYS A 165 17.64 6.15 12.71
N ILE A 166 17.41 7.38 12.19
CA ILE A 166 16.53 8.36 12.81
C ILE A 166 15.11 7.80 12.99
N ALA A 167 14.56 7.10 11.99
CA ALA A 167 13.24 6.48 12.13
C ALA A 167 13.23 5.41 13.25
N LYS A 168 14.29 4.63 13.38
CA LYS A 168 14.42 3.65 14.50
C LYS A 168 14.58 4.34 15.87
N GLU A 169 15.36 5.42 15.94
CA GLU A 169 15.55 6.22 17.14
C GLU A 169 14.25 6.88 17.61
N GLU A 170 13.41 7.36 16.69
CA GLU A 170 12.08 7.89 17.01
C GLU A 170 11.06 6.78 17.39
N GLY A 171 11.50 5.50 17.42
CA GLY A 171 10.74 4.37 17.94
C GLY A 171 9.79 3.71 16.97
N TYR A 172 10.06 3.77 15.66
CA TYR A 172 9.30 3.02 14.67
C TYR A 172 9.69 1.55 14.68
N ASP A 173 8.71 0.67 14.94
CA ASP A 173 8.91 -0.77 14.92
C ASP A 173 9.13 -1.27 13.49
N HIS A 174 8.40 -0.70 12.52
CA HIS A 174 8.48 -1.07 11.11
C HIS A 174 8.93 0.12 10.24
N VAL A 175 10.08 -0.05 9.59
CA VAL A 175 10.62 0.90 8.60
C VAL A 175 10.72 0.18 7.26
N GLN A 176 10.02 0.69 6.25
CA GLN A 176 10.10 0.17 4.89
C GLN A 176 10.63 1.22 3.91
N LEU A 177 11.34 0.75 2.88
CA LEU A 177 11.81 1.57 1.77
C LEU A 177 10.99 1.27 0.52
N ASN A 178 10.40 2.31 -0.07
CA ASN A 178 9.74 2.22 -1.37
C ASN A 178 10.73 2.66 -2.46
N THR A 179 11.26 1.71 -3.23
CA THR A 179 12.39 1.94 -4.14
C THR A 179 12.25 1.16 -5.46
N ASN A 180 12.89 1.68 -6.52
CA ASN A 180 13.11 0.94 -7.75
C ASN A 180 14.23 -0.12 -7.63
N GLY A 181 15.04 -0.04 -6.57
CA GLY A 181 16.07 -1.02 -6.22
C GLY A 181 17.36 -0.96 -7.04
N ILE A 182 17.51 -0.08 -8.02
CA ILE A 182 18.69 -0.02 -8.91
C ILE A 182 19.98 0.10 -8.10
N ARG A 183 20.03 0.93 -7.07
CA ARG A 183 21.22 1.05 -6.21
C ARG A 183 21.48 -0.24 -5.42
N LEU A 184 20.46 -0.99 -5.04
CA LEU A 184 20.59 -2.28 -4.36
C LEU A 184 21.15 -3.36 -5.27
N SER A 185 20.90 -3.32 -6.59
CA SER A 185 21.50 -4.26 -7.54
C SER A 185 23.00 -4.11 -7.63
N LYS A 186 23.52 -2.90 -7.43
CA LYS A 186 24.94 -2.55 -7.63
C LYS A 186 25.84 -2.93 -6.46
N SER A 187 25.31 -3.11 -5.24
CA SER A 187 26.12 -3.33 -4.05
C SER A 187 25.44 -4.16 -2.97
N LEU A 188 25.94 -5.37 -2.75
CA LEU A 188 25.55 -6.21 -1.61
C LEU A 188 25.88 -5.53 -0.27
N GLU A 189 27.03 -4.87 -0.19
CA GLU A 189 27.47 -4.16 1.01
C GLU A 189 26.49 -3.04 1.39
N PHE A 190 25.98 -2.32 0.39
CA PHE A 190 24.96 -1.31 0.62
C PHE A 190 23.64 -1.93 1.11
N ALA A 191 23.21 -3.07 0.53
CA ALA A 191 22.03 -3.78 1.01
C ALA A 191 22.17 -4.23 2.47
N LYS A 192 23.36 -4.73 2.89
CA LYS A 192 23.65 -5.07 4.29
C LYS A 192 23.58 -3.86 5.21
N LYS A 193 24.17 -2.71 4.81
CA LYS A 193 24.07 -1.47 5.58
C LYS A 193 22.63 -0.99 5.77
N ILE A 194 21.78 -1.11 4.75
CA ILE A 194 20.34 -0.84 4.84
C ILE A 194 19.68 -1.74 5.90
N ARG A 195 19.99 -3.04 5.91
CA ARG A 195 19.50 -3.98 6.91
C ARG A 195 19.95 -3.63 8.33
N GLU A 196 21.23 -3.40 8.50
CA GLU A 196 21.84 -3.04 9.79
C GLU A 196 21.31 -1.72 10.34
N ALA A 197 20.98 -0.75 9.47
CA ALA A 197 20.35 0.50 9.86
C ALA A 197 18.91 0.31 10.38
N GLY A 198 18.26 -0.83 10.09
CA GLY A 198 16.97 -1.20 10.67
C GLY A 198 15.79 -1.28 9.71
N VAL A 199 16.03 -1.35 8.39
CA VAL A 199 14.95 -1.61 7.41
C VAL A 199 14.39 -3.02 7.63
N ASN A 200 13.06 -3.10 7.70
CA ASN A 200 12.32 -4.34 7.84
C ASN A 200 11.93 -4.94 6.49
N THR A 201 11.56 -4.11 5.51
CA THR A 201 11.00 -4.55 4.23
C THR A 201 11.36 -3.58 3.12
N ILE A 202 11.65 -4.11 1.94
CA ILE A 202 11.75 -3.35 0.70
C ILE A 202 10.41 -3.42 -0.04
N TYR A 203 9.80 -2.29 -0.29
CA TYR A 203 8.67 -2.13 -1.22
C TYR A 203 9.28 -1.89 -2.59
N LEU A 204 9.40 -2.97 -3.36
CA LEU A 204 10.18 -2.99 -4.62
C LEU A 204 9.27 -2.76 -5.80
N SER A 205 9.50 -1.70 -6.57
CA SER A 205 8.81 -1.52 -7.85
C SER A 205 9.04 -2.72 -8.76
N PHE A 206 7.96 -3.30 -9.31
CA PHE A 206 8.03 -4.47 -10.18
C PHE A 206 6.77 -4.57 -11.04
N ASP A 207 6.77 -3.92 -12.20
CA ASP A 207 5.55 -3.77 -13.02
C ASP A 207 5.25 -4.98 -13.93
N GLY A 208 6.17 -5.95 -14.04
CA GLY A 208 5.97 -7.13 -14.87
C GLY A 208 7.19 -8.03 -14.97
N THR A 209 7.02 -9.13 -15.68
CA THR A 209 8.05 -10.18 -15.85
C THR A 209 8.85 -10.04 -17.15
N THR A 210 8.48 -9.11 -18.02
CA THR A 210 9.17 -8.87 -19.30
C THR A 210 9.74 -7.44 -19.39
N PRO A 211 10.70 -7.17 -20.30
CA PRO A 211 11.20 -5.81 -20.53
C PRO A 211 10.10 -4.81 -20.90
N GLU A 212 9.08 -5.25 -21.63
CA GLU A 212 7.96 -4.42 -22.08
C GLU A 212 7.03 -4.05 -20.93
N THR A 213 6.73 -5.00 -20.05
CA THR A 213 5.83 -4.80 -18.91
C THR A 213 6.54 -4.16 -17.70
N ASN A 214 7.87 -4.29 -17.61
CA ASN A 214 8.67 -3.69 -16.54
C ASN A 214 9.95 -2.97 -17.06
N PRO A 215 9.83 -1.93 -17.88
CA PRO A 215 11.00 -1.20 -18.40
C PRO A 215 11.81 -0.48 -17.32
N LYS A 216 11.24 -0.32 -16.12
CA LYS A 216 11.90 0.40 -15.00
C LYS A 216 13.17 -0.28 -14.52
N ASN A 217 13.09 -1.56 -14.20
CA ASN A 217 14.15 -2.28 -13.50
C ASN A 217 14.16 -3.79 -13.79
N HIS A 218 13.53 -4.22 -14.89
CA HIS A 218 13.47 -5.64 -15.26
C HIS A 218 14.86 -6.30 -15.22
N TRP A 219 15.86 -5.67 -15.77
CA TRP A 219 17.22 -6.21 -15.87
C TRP A 219 17.96 -6.25 -14.54
N GLU A 220 17.64 -5.35 -13.60
CA GLU A 220 18.26 -5.27 -12.27
C GLU A 220 17.59 -6.20 -11.24
N ILE A 221 16.34 -6.59 -11.43
CA ILE A 221 15.57 -7.43 -10.51
C ILE A 221 16.31 -8.69 -10.06
N PRO A 222 16.93 -9.48 -10.95
CA PRO A 222 17.66 -10.69 -10.54
C PRO A 222 18.74 -10.40 -9.51
N LYS A 223 19.51 -9.34 -9.71
CA LYS A 223 20.60 -8.93 -8.82
C LYS A 223 20.09 -8.27 -7.53
N ILE A 224 18.99 -7.52 -7.63
CA ILE A 224 18.31 -6.97 -6.44
C ILE A 224 17.89 -8.13 -5.52
N LEU A 225 17.18 -9.13 -6.03
CA LEU A 225 16.72 -10.25 -5.22
C LEU A 225 17.87 -11.08 -4.64
N GLU A 226 18.94 -11.28 -5.41
CA GLU A 226 20.16 -11.94 -4.91
C GLU A 226 20.77 -11.19 -3.73
N ASN A 227 20.93 -9.87 -3.85
CA ASN A 227 21.52 -9.04 -2.80
C ASN A 227 20.61 -8.97 -1.57
N LEU A 228 19.28 -8.91 -1.75
CA LEU A 228 18.31 -8.94 -0.65
C LEU A 228 18.36 -10.26 0.12
N ARG A 229 18.45 -11.43 -0.58
CA ARG A 229 18.64 -12.74 0.07
C ARG A 229 19.89 -12.76 0.94
N LYS A 230 21.02 -12.29 0.40
CA LYS A 230 22.31 -12.26 1.11
C LYS A 230 22.34 -11.25 2.26
N ALA A 231 21.49 -10.22 2.21
CA ALA A 231 21.37 -9.20 3.26
C ALA A 231 20.26 -9.53 4.29
N ASP A 232 19.57 -10.66 4.15
CA ASP A 232 18.41 -11.05 4.99
C ASP A 232 17.32 -9.95 5.04
N ILE A 233 16.97 -9.40 3.88
CA ILE A 233 15.87 -8.45 3.73
C ILE A 233 14.82 -9.05 2.80
N ARG A 234 13.55 -8.99 3.20
CA ARG A 234 12.45 -9.42 2.35
C ARG A 234 11.87 -8.24 1.56
N ALA A 235 11.34 -8.57 0.38
CA ALA A 235 10.68 -7.61 -0.48
C ALA A 235 9.17 -7.89 -0.60
N VAL A 236 8.40 -6.82 -0.79
CA VAL A 236 7.06 -6.85 -1.36
C VAL A 236 7.16 -6.28 -2.76
N LEU A 237 6.73 -7.03 -3.77
CA LEU A 237 6.67 -6.55 -5.14
C LEU A 237 5.47 -5.61 -5.29
N VAL A 238 5.68 -4.46 -5.93
CA VAL A 238 4.66 -3.41 -6.04
C VAL A 238 4.45 -3.06 -7.52
N PRO A 239 3.64 -3.85 -8.24
CA PRO A 239 3.28 -3.52 -9.61
C PRO A 239 2.25 -2.41 -9.67
N THR A 240 2.54 -1.37 -10.44
CA THR A 240 1.53 -0.42 -10.92
C THR A 240 0.83 -1.04 -12.12
N VAL A 241 -0.43 -1.45 -11.96
CA VAL A 241 -1.19 -2.10 -13.03
C VAL A 241 -1.94 -1.07 -13.85
N ILE A 242 -1.66 -1.07 -15.15
CA ILE A 242 -2.24 -0.12 -16.12
C ILE A 242 -2.93 -0.92 -17.22
N ASN A 243 -4.24 -0.67 -17.39
CA ASN A 243 -5.00 -1.33 -18.46
C ASN A 243 -4.33 -1.13 -19.81
N THR A 244 -4.25 -2.18 -20.63
CA THR A 244 -3.61 -2.22 -21.97
C THR A 244 -2.07 -2.08 -21.98
N VAL A 245 -1.41 -1.96 -20.82
CA VAL A 245 0.05 -1.83 -20.73
C VAL A 245 0.69 -3.08 -20.14
N ASN A 246 0.31 -3.47 -18.93
CA ASN A 246 0.88 -4.62 -18.22
C ASN A 246 -0.17 -5.50 -17.53
N ASP A 247 -1.45 -5.22 -17.73
CA ASP A 247 -2.57 -5.96 -17.15
C ASP A 247 -2.68 -7.42 -17.67
N HIS A 248 -2.00 -7.73 -18.77
CA HIS A 248 -1.87 -9.09 -19.31
C HIS A 248 -0.76 -9.92 -18.63
N ASP A 249 0.05 -9.32 -17.75
CA ASP A 249 1.18 -9.98 -17.06
C ASP A 249 0.94 -10.18 -15.55
N VAL A 250 -0.22 -9.79 -15.02
CA VAL A 250 -0.51 -9.83 -13.57
C VAL A 250 -0.47 -11.26 -12.99
N GLY A 251 -0.86 -12.26 -13.77
CA GLY A 251 -0.74 -13.66 -13.37
C GLY A 251 0.71 -14.15 -13.28
N ASN A 252 1.57 -13.71 -14.19
CA ASN A 252 3.00 -14.02 -14.13
C ASN A 252 3.70 -13.31 -12.97
N ILE A 253 3.31 -12.08 -12.66
CA ILE A 253 3.79 -11.37 -11.46
C ILE A 253 3.49 -12.20 -10.20
N LEU A 254 2.28 -12.77 -10.10
CA LEU A 254 1.92 -13.65 -8.99
C LEU A 254 2.81 -14.90 -8.93
N ARG A 255 2.97 -15.59 -10.06
CA ARG A 255 3.86 -16.78 -10.15
C ARG A 255 5.31 -16.42 -9.82
N PHE A 256 5.78 -15.24 -10.23
CA PHE A 256 7.11 -14.74 -9.89
C PHE A 256 7.26 -14.56 -8.38
N GLY A 257 6.28 -13.99 -7.69
CA GLY A 257 6.27 -13.86 -6.24
C GLY A 257 6.32 -15.23 -5.54
N LEU A 258 5.50 -16.20 -5.98
CA LEU A 258 5.48 -17.58 -5.45
C LEU A 258 6.81 -18.31 -5.67
N LYS A 259 7.43 -18.15 -6.84
CA LYS A 259 8.74 -18.77 -7.16
C LYS A 259 9.88 -18.20 -6.29
N ASN A 260 9.76 -16.97 -5.82
CA ASN A 260 10.77 -16.28 -5.02
C ASN A 260 10.32 -16.09 -3.55
N LEU A 261 9.49 -16.99 -3.01
CA LEU A 261 8.90 -16.88 -1.67
C LEU A 261 9.95 -16.81 -0.53
N ASP A 262 11.17 -17.26 -0.80
CA ASP A 262 12.32 -17.16 0.11
C ASP A 262 12.74 -15.69 0.39
N VAL A 263 12.55 -14.79 -0.57
CA VAL A 263 12.90 -13.36 -0.46
C VAL A 263 11.70 -12.44 -0.68
N VAL A 264 10.68 -12.87 -1.42
CA VAL A 264 9.44 -12.12 -1.65
C VAL A 264 8.40 -12.53 -0.63
N SER A 265 7.95 -11.61 0.21
CA SER A 265 6.92 -11.84 1.23
C SER A 265 5.52 -11.49 0.75
N GLY A 266 5.40 -10.74 -0.34
CA GLY A 266 4.11 -10.37 -0.88
C GLY A 266 4.19 -9.72 -2.25
N VAL A 267 3.01 -9.63 -2.88
CA VAL A 267 2.76 -8.83 -4.08
C VAL A 267 1.61 -7.89 -3.76
N ASN A 268 1.82 -6.59 -3.89
CA ASN A 268 0.80 -5.57 -3.64
C ASN A 268 0.50 -4.82 -4.94
N TYR A 269 -0.49 -5.30 -5.69
CA TYR A 269 -0.91 -4.68 -6.95
C TYR A 269 -1.54 -3.31 -6.70
N GLN A 270 -1.17 -2.35 -7.53
CA GLN A 270 -1.71 -0.99 -7.47
C GLN A 270 -2.35 -0.63 -8.81
N PRO A 271 -3.68 -0.80 -8.95
CA PRO A 271 -4.37 -0.20 -10.08
C PRO A 271 -3.98 1.27 -10.20
N VAL A 272 -3.63 1.71 -11.40
CA VAL A 272 -3.06 3.04 -11.61
C VAL A 272 -3.98 4.15 -11.15
N SER A 273 -3.45 5.11 -10.41
CA SER A 273 -4.10 6.39 -10.14
C SER A 273 -3.75 7.34 -11.29
N LEU A 274 -4.78 7.85 -11.97
CA LEU A 274 -4.64 8.64 -13.20
C LEU A 274 -4.35 10.11 -12.86
N VAL A 275 -3.13 10.37 -12.41
CA VAL A 275 -2.65 11.67 -11.94
C VAL A 275 -1.36 12.08 -12.66
N GLY A 276 -0.91 13.30 -12.45
CA GLY A 276 0.36 13.80 -12.98
C GLY A 276 0.37 13.94 -14.50
N ARG A 277 1.12 13.12 -15.21
CA ARG A 277 1.38 13.24 -16.65
C ARG A 277 0.34 12.53 -17.54
N ILE A 278 -0.58 11.78 -16.93
CA ILE A 278 -1.64 11.08 -17.67
C ILE A 278 -2.68 12.08 -18.14
N THR A 279 -2.95 12.10 -19.45
CA THR A 279 -3.87 13.04 -20.07
C THR A 279 -5.32 12.63 -19.88
N LYS A 280 -6.25 13.57 -19.97
CA LYS A 280 -7.70 13.30 -19.93
C LYS A 280 -8.15 12.28 -20.99
N ALA A 281 -7.53 12.30 -22.17
CA ALA A 281 -7.82 11.35 -23.25
C ALA A 281 -7.43 9.91 -22.87
N ASP A 282 -6.40 9.73 -22.04
CA ASP A 282 -5.88 8.43 -21.64
C ASP A 282 -6.69 7.79 -20.50
N VAL A 283 -7.54 8.56 -19.78
CA VAL A 283 -8.27 8.07 -18.61
C VAL A 283 -9.08 6.82 -18.93
N LYS A 284 -9.90 6.84 -19.99
CA LYS A 284 -10.72 5.68 -20.39
C LYS A 284 -9.88 4.48 -20.80
N LYS A 285 -8.74 4.72 -21.45
CA LYS A 285 -7.84 3.67 -21.94
C LYS A 285 -7.13 2.95 -20.81
N PHE A 286 -6.63 3.70 -19.83
CA PHE A 286 -5.78 3.19 -18.77
C PHE A 286 -6.54 2.81 -17.48
N ARG A 287 -7.83 3.22 -17.37
CA ARG A 287 -8.65 2.91 -16.20
C ARG A 287 -8.71 1.40 -15.93
N ILE A 288 -8.35 1.03 -14.71
CA ILE A 288 -8.48 -0.32 -14.16
C ILE A 288 -8.75 -0.19 -12.67
N THR A 289 -9.52 -1.11 -12.12
CA THR A 289 -9.89 -1.13 -10.69
C THR A 289 -9.49 -2.46 -10.05
N ILE A 290 -9.60 -2.57 -8.72
CA ILE A 290 -9.27 -3.81 -8.00
C ILE A 290 -9.99 -5.03 -8.56
N PRO A 291 -11.31 -5.04 -8.76
CA PRO A 291 -12.01 -6.20 -9.35
C PRO A 291 -11.51 -6.60 -10.73
N ASP A 292 -11.14 -5.61 -11.56
CA ASP A 292 -10.61 -5.90 -12.89
C ASP A 292 -9.27 -6.64 -12.81
N VAL A 293 -8.39 -6.22 -11.89
CA VAL A 293 -7.11 -6.90 -11.65
C VAL A 293 -7.32 -8.30 -11.07
N ILE A 294 -8.24 -8.46 -10.11
CA ILE A 294 -8.58 -9.77 -9.54
C ILE A 294 -9.06 -10.73 -10.62
N LYS A 295 -9.99 -10.29 -11.48
CA LYS A 295 -10.48 -11.08 -12.60
C LYS A 295 -9.37 -11.51 -13.55
N LYS A 296 -8.46 -10.60 -13.90
CA LYS A 296 -7.30 -10.92 -14.74
C LYS A 296 -6.34 -11.91 -14.08
N ILE A 297 -6.10 -11.81 -12.77
CA ILE A 297 -5.30 -12.79 -12.03
C ILE A 297 -5.99 -14.16 -12.07
N GLU A 298 -7.29 -14.23 -11.78
CA GLU A 298 -8.08 -15.47 -11.83
C GLU A 298 -7.97 -16.13 -13.20
N GLU A 299 -8.22 -15.40 -14.28
CA GLU A 299 -8.12 -15.88 -15.67
C GLU A 299 -6.70 -16.33 -16.03
N GLN A 300 -5.68 -15.52 -15.74
CA GLN A 300 -4.29 -15.80 -16.11
C GLN A 300 -3.64 -16.90 -15.27
N THR A 301 -4.19 -17.22 -14.10
CA THR A 301 -3.66 -18.25 -13.20
C THR A 301 -4.48 -19.54 -13.19
N SER A 302 -5.47 -19.67 -14.08
CA SER A 302 -6.39 -20.80 -14.12
C SER A 302 -7.05 -21.07 -12.75
N GLU A 303 -7.61 -20.01 -12.17
CA GLU A 303 -8.33 -20.01 -10.89
C GLU A 303 -7.48 -20.44 -9.66
N MET A 304 -6.15 -20.29 -9.75
CA MET A 304 -5.26 -20.50 -8.60
C MET A 304 -5.74 -19.69 -7.39
N VAL A 305 -6.20 -18.47 -7.63
CA VAL A 305 -6.90 -17.60 -6.68
C VAL A 305 -8.11 -17.00 -7.37
N SER A 306 -9.31 -17.21 -6.82
CA SER A 306 -10.57 -16.71 -7.37
C SER A 306 -11.04 -15.45 -6.64
N ARG A 307 -12.04 -14.77 -7.21
CA ARG A 307 -12.60 -13.54 -6.62
C ARG A 307 -13.16 -13.72 -5.21
N GLU A 308 -13.59 -14.91 -4.86
CA GLU A 308 -14.13 -15.27 -3.55
C GLU A 308 -13.06 -15.30 -2.46
N ASP A 309 -11.79 -15.52 -2.82
CA ASP A 309 -10.66 -15.64 -1.90
C ASP A 309 -10.18 -14.29 -1.34
N TRP A 310 -10.75 -13.15 -1.78
CA TRP A 310 -10.29 -11.81 -1.41
C TRP A 310 -11.21 -11.13 -0.39
N TYR A 311 -10.57 -10.41 0.54
CA TYR A 311 -11.24 -9.64 1.59
C TYR A 311 -10.72 -8.20 1.63
N PRO A 312 -11.58 -7.19 1.95
CA PRO A 312 -11.15 -5.80 2.03
C PRO A 312 -10.25 -5.56 3.23
N VAL A 313 -9.40 -4.54 3.16
CA VAL A 313 -8.46 -4.19 4.24
C VAL A 313 -9.13 -4.10 5.62
N PRO A 314 -10.32 -3.47 5.81
CA PRO A 314 -10.93 -3.40 7.14
C PRO A 314 -11.48 -4.72 7.68
N PHE A 315 -11.49 -5.79 6.90
CA PHE A 315 -11.91 -7.13 7.34
C PHE A 315 -11.16 -7.63 8.58
N VAL A 316 -9.91 -7.19 8.79
CA VAL A 316 -9.07 -7.63 9.91
C VAL A 316 -9.27 -6.81 11.20
N THR A 317 -10.16 -5.83 11.20
CA THR A 317 -10.44 -4.96 12.36
C THR A 317 -10.82 -5.74 13.64
N PRO A 318 -11.60 -6.85 13.59
CA PRO A 318 -11.89 -7.66 14.77
C PRO A 318 -10.65 -8.21 15.51
N ILE A 319 -9.54 -8.42 14.79
CA ILE A 319 -8.26 -8.81 15.40
C ILE A 319 -7.77 -7.69 16.32
N THR A 320 -7.84 -6.45 15.85
CA THR A 320 -7.45 -5.27 16.65
C THR A 320 -8.34 -5.12 17.88
N HIS A 321 -9.67 -5.19 17.73
CA HIS A 321 -10.64 -5.10 18.82
C HIS A 321 -10.37 -6.17 19.89
N PHE A 322 -10.06 -7.39 19.47
CA PHE A 322 -9.71 -8.48 20.38
C PHE A 322 -8.45 -8.17 21.20
N PHE A 323 -7.36 -7.73 20.56
CA PHE A 323 -6.12 -7.38 21.28
C PHE A 323 -6.28 -6.16 22.16
N GLU A 324 -7.08 -5.18 21.80
CA GLU A 324 -7.42 -4.05 22.66
C GLU A 324 -8.17 -4.47 23.93
N ALA A 325 -9.16 -5.35 23.76
CA ALA A 325 -9.90 -5.89 24.90
C ALA A 325 -9.00 -6.66 25.86
N LEU A 326 -8.01 -7.41 25.34
CA LEU A 326 -7.04 -8.15 26.15
C LEU A 326 -6.02 -7.24 26.85
N THR A 327 -5.51 -6.22 26.15
CA THR A 327 -4.41 -5.39 26.64
C THR A 327 -4.87 -4.12 27.35
N SER A 328 -6.15 -3.73 27.14
CA SER A 328 -6.73 -2.45 27.60
C SER A 328 -5.95 -1.22 27.09
N THR A 329 -5.29 -1.36 25.94
CA THR A 329 -4.52 -0.30 25.29
C THR A 329 -4.96 -0.16 23.84
N PRO A 330 -5.20 1.07 23.36
CA PRO A 330 -5.51 1.33 21.96
C PRO A 330 -4.46 0.72 21.02
N LYS A 331 -4.93 0.09 19.94
CA LYS A 331 -4.11 -0.48 18.89
C LYS A 331 -4.47 0.17 17.56
N TYR A 332 -3.57 0.10 16.57
CA TYR A 332 -3.85 0.60 15.25
C TYR A 332 -4.98 -0.23 14.57
N GLU A 333 -5.80 0.45 13.82
CA GLU A 333 -6.89 -0.13 13.04
C GLU A 333 -6.66 0.10 11.55
N LEU A 334 -7.03 -0.87 10.74
CA LEU A 334 -7.02 -0.77 9.29
C LEU A 334 -8.43 -0.45 8.79
N THR A 335 -8.97 0.70 9.20
CA THR A 335 -10.35 1.14 8.92
C THR A 335 -10.50 1.95 7.63
N ALA A 336 -9.58 1.80 6.69
CA ALA A 336 -9.69 2.37 5.35
C ALA A 336 -11.03 2.00 4.70
N HIS A 337 -11.53 2.84 3.78
CA HIS A 337 -12.72 2.51 3.03
C HIS A 337 -12.54 1.17 2.28
N PRO A 338 -13.51 0.24 2.29
CA PRO A 338 -13.37 -1.10 1.69
C PRO A 338 -12.94 -1.10 0.22
N ALA A 339 -13.32 -0.07 -0.54
CA ALA A 339 -12.88 0.09 -1.93
C ALA A 339 -11.41 0.56 -2.09
N CYS A 340 -10.66 0.79 -1.01
CA CYS A 340 -9.26 1.21 -1.09
C CYS A 340 -8.28 0.06 -1.23
N GLY A 341 -8.63 -1.14 -0.76
CA GLY A 341 -7.73 -2.27 -0.85
C GLY A 341 -8.37 -3.60 -0.50
N MET A 342 -7.84 -4.67 -1.08
CA MET A 342 -8.20 -6.05 -0.80
C MET A 342 -6.94 -6.90 -0.61
N GLY A 343 -7.06 -8.04 0.05
CA GLY A 343 -5.93 -8.95 0.25
C GLY A 343 -6.34 -10.39 0.51
N THR A 344 -5.39 -11.28 0.33
CA THR A 344 -5.45 -12.70 0.67
C THR A 344 -4.07 -13.25 0.97
N TYR A 345 -3.99 -14.49 1.46
CA TYR A 345 -2.74 -15.23 1.65
C TYR A 345 -2.77 -16.51 0.83
N LEU A 346 -1.69 -16.80 0.14
CA LEU A 346 -1.50 -18.00 -0.66
C LEU A 346 -0.44 -18.88 -0.02
N PHE A 347 -0.76 -20.14 0.20
CA PHE A 347 0.14 -21.16 0.78
C PHE A 347 0.57 -22.16 -0.29
N LEU A 348 1.81 -22.63 -0.21
CA LEU A 348 2.31 -23.71 -1.06
C LEU A 348 2.15 -25.08 -0.37
N ASP A 349 1.67 -26.08 -1.10
CA ASP A 349 1.66 -27.50 -0.72
C ASP A 349 2.20 -28.33 -1.89
N GLY A 350 3.51 -28.52 -1.94
CA GLY A 350 4.21 -28.99 -3.13
C GLY A 350 4.01 -28.03 -4.30
N ASP A 351 3.49 -28.51 -5.41
CA ASP A 351 3.21 -27.69 -6.61
C ASP A 351 1.86 -26.98 -6.58
N LYS A 352 1.07 -27.19 -5.52
CA LYS A 352 -0.26 -26.58 -5.38
C LYS A 352 -0.18 -25.30 -4.60
N THR A 353 -0.93 -24.30 -5.05
CA THR A 353 -1.15 -23.05 -4.32
C THR A 353 -2.57 -23.05 -3.74
N ILE A 354 -2.69 -22.83 -2.44
CA ILE A 354 -3.96 -22.89 -1.71
C ILE A 354 -4.20 -21.56 -1.01
N PRO A 355 -5.21 -20.77 -1.43
CA PRO A 355 -5.65 -19.58 -0.72
C PRO A 355 -6.15 -19.90 0.70
N LEU A 356 -5.83 -19.02 1.66
CA LEU A 356 -6.25 -19.17 3.06
C LEU A 356 -7.75 -19.44 3.23
N PRO A 357 -8.68 -18.73 2.55
CA PRO A 357 -10.12 -18.94 2.74
C PRO A 357 -10.62 -20.31 2.29
N ARG A 358 -9.85 -21.06 1.50
CA ARG A 358 -10.25 -22.39 1.02
C ARG A 358 -10.08 -23.50 2.05
N PHE A 359 -9.27 -23.27 3.09
CA PHE A 359 -9.07 -24.23 4.18
C PHE A 359 -9.28 -23.66 5.58
N PHE A 360 -9.52 -22.36 5.69
CA PHE A 360 -9.77 -21.68 6.94
C PHE A 360 -11.01 -20.79 6.81
N ASP A 361 -12.00 -20.97 7.68
CA ASP A 361 -13.20 -20.12 7.76
C ASP A 361 -12.84 -18.75 8.33
N VAL A 362 -12.39 -17.86 7.45
CA VAL A 362 -11.91 -16.53 7.84
C VAL A 362 -13.05 -15.62 8.35
N GLU A 363 -14.26 -15.75 7.78
CA GLU A 363 -15.43 -14.93 8.20
C GLU A 363 -15.90 -15.35 9.58
N GLY A 364 -16.18 -16.65 9.79
CA GLY A 364 -16.57 -17.17 11.10
C GLY A 364 -15.51 -16.91 12.18
N PHE A 365 -14.23 -16.92 11.82
CA PHE A 365 -13.16 -16.59 12.74
C PHE A 365 -13.15 -15.11 13.14
N MET A 366 -13.39 -14.18 12.22
CA MET A 366 -13.47 -12.75 12.53
C MET A 366 -14.69 -12.44 13.40
N GLU A 367 -15.85 -13.04 13.10
CA GLU A 367 -17.05 -12.94 13.94
C GLU A 367 -16.79 -13.45 15.37
N PHE A 368 -16.12 -14.60 15.48
CA PHE A 368 -15.72 -15.15 16.76
C PHE A 368 -14.80 -14.22 17.55
N LEU A 369 -13.81 -13.59 16.92
CA LEU A 369 -12.93 -12.61 17.58
C LEU A 369 -13.70 -11.36 18.04
N GLU A 370 -14.64 -10.87 17.23
CA GLU A 370 -15.49 -9.73 17.58
C GLU A 370 -16.38 -10.05 18.80
N GLU A 371 -16.95 -11.25 18.88
CA GLU A 371 -17.68 -11.71 20.06
C GLU A 371 -16.77 -11.80 21.31
N LEU A 372 -15.58 -12.37 21.15
CA LEU A 372 -14.62 -12.49 22.23
C LEU A 372 -14.15 -11.13 22.75
N SER A 373 -14.00 -10.14 21.88
CA SER A 373 -13.59 -8.79 22.27
C SER A 373 -14.59 -8.17 23.27
N LYS A 374 -15.89 -8.44 23.11
CA LYS A 374 -16.95 -7.97 24.02
C LYS A 374 -16.89 -8.65 25.39
N GLN A 375 -16.35 -9.87 25.45
CA GLN A 375 -16.33 -10.73 26.66
C GLN A 375 -14.98 -10.67 27.39
N ALA A 376 -13.92 -10.15 26.78
CA ALA A 376 -12.53 -10.20 27.27
C ALA A 376 -12.22 -9.21 28.41
N LYS A 377 -13.21 -8.48 28.94
CA LYS A 377 -12.99 -7.47 29.98
C LYS A 377 -12.72 -8.10 31.34
N GLY A 378 -11.66 -7.62 32.02
CA GLY A 378 -11.26 -8.09 33.36
C GLY A 378 -10.51 -9.44 33.36
N ILE A 379 -10.04 -9.90 34.55
CA ILE A 379 -9.23 -11.12 34.67
C ILE A 379 -10.03 -12.36 34.30
N THR A 380 -11.27 -12.46 34.73
CA THR A 380 -12.16 -13.59 34.44
C THR A 380 -12.49 -13.68 32.95
N GLY A 381 -12.69 -12.53 32.28
CA GLY A 381 -12.91 -12.47 30.85
C GLY A 381 -11.68 -12.95 30.06
N LYS A 382 -10.48 -12.60 30.49
CA LYS A 382 -9.22 -13.03 29.84
C LYS A 382 -8.99 -14.55 29.93
N VAL A 383 -9.29 -15.17 31.09
CA VAL A 383 -9.21 -16.62 31.25
C VAL A 383 -10.25 -17.32 30.36
N TYR A 384 -11.48 -16.85 30.38
CA TYR A 384 -12.58 -17.38 29.58
C TYR A 384 -12.27 -17.34 28.08
N THR A 385 -11.79 -16.20 27.57
CA THR A 385 -11.41 -16.06 26.15
C THR A 385 -10.28 -16.99 25.76
N SER A 386 -9.27 -17.19 26.62
CA SER A 386 -8.17 -18.13 26.38
C SER A 386 -8.67 -19.57 26.22
N VAL A 387 -9.60 -20.00 27.08
CA VAL A 387 -10.20 -21.34 27.00
C VAL A 387 -11.05 -21.49 25.73
N LYS A 388 -11.86 -20.49 25.38
CA LYS A 388 -12.67 -20.51 24.15
C LYS A 388 -11.83 -20.56 22.89
N ILE A 389 -10.71 -19.83 22.84
CA ILE A 389 -9.77 -19.89 21.71
C ILE A 389 -9.23 -21.33 21.57
N LEU A 390 -8.75 -21.92 22.65
CA LEU A 390 -8.22 -23.29 22.63
C LEU A 390 -9.21 -24.32 22.08
N THR A 391 -10.47 -24.18 22.44
CA THR A 391 -11.51 -25.17 22.08
C THR A 391 -12.08 -24.96 20.69
N LYS A 392 -12.14 -23.71 20.23
CA LYS A 392 -12.82 -23.37 18.94
C LYS A 392 -11.88 -23.19 17.74
N LEU A 393 -10.59 -22.91 17.91
CA LEU A 393 -9.71 -22.63 16.77
C LEU A 393 -9.69 -23.75 15.72
N SER A 394 -9.75 -25.01 16.15
CA SER A 394 -9.73 -26.17 15.24
C SER A 394 -11.00 -26.29 14.41
N SER A 395 -12.13 -25.70 14.84
CA SER A 395 -13.38 -25.78 14.09
C SER A 395 -13.42 -24.90 12.86
N PHE A 396 -12.55 -23.89 12.80
CA PHE A 396 -12.41 -23.02 11.63
C PHE A 396 -11.51 -23.61 10.54
N VAL A 397 -10.84 -24.76 10.82
CA VAL A 397 -9.87 -25.36 9.91
C VAL A 397 -10.46 -26.57 9.19
N ASN A 398 -10.48 -26.54 7.87
CA ASN A 398 -10.69 -27.73 7.06
C ASN A 398 -9.35 -28.47 6.92
N LYS A 399 -9.15 -29.51 7.74
CA LYS A 399 -7.89 -30.29 7.83
C LYS A 399 -7.55 -31.02 6.53
N GLU A 400 -8.54 -31.41 5.72
CA GLU A 400 -8.34 -32.13 4.46
C GLU A 400 -7.79 -31.20 3.37
N LYS A 401 -8.15 -29.93 3.42
CA LYS A 401 -7.73 -28.90 2.45
C LYS A 401 -6.51 -28.09 2.91
N GLN A 402 -6.14 -28.16 4.19
CA GLN A 402 -5.00 -27.46 4.72
C GLN A 402 -3.69 -28.00 4.15
N PRO A 403 -2.69 -27.16 3.79
CA PRO A 403 -1.36 -27.63 3.41
C PRO A 403 -0.77 -28.59 4.47
N LYS A 404 -0.14 -29.69 4.01
CA LYS A 404 0.29 -30.81 4.88
C LYS A 404 1.24 -30.39 6.01
N ASP A 405 2.17 -29.45 5.71
CA ASP A 405 3.18 -28.99 6.67
C ASP A 405 2.75 -27.73 7.46
N LEU A 406 1.46 -27.38 7.41
CA LEU A 406 0.90 -26.22 8.07
C LEU A 406 -0.03 -26.64 9.20
N ASN A 407 0.17 -26.11 10.40
CA ASN A 407 -0.80 -26.16 11.48
C ASN A 407 -1.25 -24.75 11.82
N ILE A 408 -2.21 -24.22 11.04
CA ILE A 408 -2.69 -22.85 11.16
C ILE A 408 -3.31 -22.59 12.53
N ALA A 409 -4.06 -23.55 13.09
CA ALA A 409 -4.67 -23.41 14.42
C ALA A 409 -3.61 -23.20 15.53
N LYS A 410 -2.50 -23.96 15.48
CA LYS A 410 -1.40 -23.80 16.45
C LYS A 410 -0.71 -22.44 16.30
N ILE A 411 -0.51 -21.97 15.06
CA ILE A 411 0.11 -20.67 14.78
C ILE A 411 -0.79 -19.54 15.33
N LEU A 412 -2.07 -19.56 14.99
CA LEU A 412 -3.04 -18.56 15.46
C LEU A 412 -3.19 -18.60 16.99
N PHE A 413 -3.20 -19.78 17.59
CA PHE A 413 -3.22 -19.92 19.03
C PHE A 413 -2.03 -19.22 19.70
N ASN A 414 -0.82 -19.43 19.19
CA ASN A 414 0.38 -18.79 19.72
C ASN A 414 0.33 -17.27 19.58
N ILE A 415 -0.15 -16.77 18.43
CA ILE A 415 -0.31 -15.33 18.19
C ILE A 415 -1.33 -14.75 19.18
N LEU A 416 -2.52 -15.35 19.27
CA LEU A 416 -3.62 -14.80 20.07
C LEU A 416 -3.37 -14.88 21.58
N ARG A 417 -2.67 -15.92 22.05
CA ARG A 417 -2.42 -16.12 23.47
C ARG A 417 -1.18 -15.40 23.99
N TYR A 418 -0.12 -15.45 23.23
CA TYR A 418 1.21 -14.99 23.69
C TYR A 418 1.64 -13.68 23.04
N GLY A 419 0.88 -13.17 22.06
CA GLY A 419 1.33 -12.05 21.23
C GLY A 419 2.62 -12.39 20.47
N ASP A 420 2.79 -13.67 20.10
CA ASP A 420 4.02 -14.16 19.48
C ASP A 420 4.10 -13.69 18.02
N TYR A 421 4.66 -12.51 17.81
CA TYR A 421 4.93 -11.97 16.48
C TYR A 421 5.96 -12.80 15.70
N ASN A 422 6.79 -13.64 16.37
CA ASN A 422 7.69 -14.57 15.66
C ASN A 422 6.90 -15.72 15.02
N ALA A 423 5.78 -16.14 15.62
CA ALA A 423 4.88 -17.10 14.99
C ALA A 423 4.23 -16.52 13.71
N LEU A 424 3.90 -15.21 13.72
CA LEU A 424 3.44 -14.51 12.52
C LEU A 424 4.56 -14.43 11.46
N GLY A 425 5.80 -14.17 11.85
CA GLY A 425 6.96 -14.23 10.97
C GLY A 425 7.12 -15.59 10.29
N LYS A 426 6.98 -16.69 11.04
CA LYS A 426 7.02 -18.06 10.47
C LYS A 426 5.88 -18.33 9.50
N LEU A 427 4.69 -17.77 9.73
CA LEU A 427 3.59 -17.84 8.78
C LEU A 427 3.94 -17.15 7.45
N HIS A 428 4.50 -15.95 7.52
CA HIS A 428 4.95 -15.21 6.33
C HIS A 428 6.08 -15.90 5.55
N HIS A 429 6.86 -16.81 6.16
CA HIS A 429 7.84 -17.62 5.42
C HIS A 429 7.22 -18.76 4.62
N LYS A 430 5.97 -19.14 4.92
CA LYS A 430 5.23 -20.23 4.24
C LYS A 430 4.11 -19.72 3.35
N ALA A 431 3.84 -18.44 3.34
CA ALA A 431 2.75 -17.82 2.62
C ALA A 431 3.19 -16.57 1.88
N LEU A 432 2.65 -16.39 0.68
CA LEU A 432 2.72 -15.13 -0.05
C LEU A 432 1.50 -14.28 0.31
N PHE A 433 1.73 -13.08 0.86
CA PHE A 433 0.66 -12.09 0.94
C PHE A 433 0.37 -11.54 -0.45
N VAL A 434 -0.88 -11.50 -0.85
CA VAL A 434 -1.30 -10.85 -2.09
C VAL A 434 -2.29 -9.77 -1.74
N GLY A 435 -1.88 -8.54 -1.96
CA GLY A 435 -2.65 -7.34 -1.67
C GLY A 435 -2.94 -6.52 -2.90
N MET A 436 -3.93 -5.65 -2.77
CA MET A 436 -4.25 -4.62 -3.75
C MET A 436 -4.54 -3.31 -3.04
N MET A 437 -4.04 -2.21 -3.60
CA MET A 437 -4.35 -0.86 -3.13
C MET A 437 -4.66 0.03 -4.32
N HIS A 438 -5.86 0.61 -4.33
CA HIS A 438 -6.30 1.51 -5.39
C HIS A 438 -6.47 2.92 -4.84
N PHE A 439 -5.54 3.78 -5.17
CA PHE A 439 -5.60 5.20 -4.87
C PHE A 439 -6.55 5.91 -5.83
N MET A 440 -7.24 6.93 -5.33
CA MET A 440 -8.13 7.73 -6.15
C MET A 440 -7.36 8.66 -7.09
N ASP A 441 -8.06 9.15 -8.08
CA ASP A 441 -7.67 10.29 -8.91
C ASP A 441 -8.82 11.31 -9.00
N LEU A 442 -8.66 12.37 -9.78
CA LEU A 442 -9.64 13.45 -9.85
C LEU A 442 -11.02 13.00 -10.37
N TRP A 443 -11.07 11.97 -11.23
CA TRP A 443 -12.32 11.50 -11.85
C TRP A 443 -13.16 10.66 -10.89
N ASN A 444 -12.51 9.80 -10.09
CA ASN A 444 -13.17 8.91 -9.13
C ASN A 444 -13.04 9.35 -7.67
N TYR A 445 -12.70 10.62 -7.43
CA TYR A 445 -12.48 11.16 -6.08
C TYR A 445 -13.75 11.10 -5.24
N ASP A 446 -13.64 10.50 -4.06
CA ASP A 446 -14.71 10.39 -3.05
C ASP A 446 -14.18 10.92 -1.70
N ILE A 447 -14.78 11.99 -1.21
CA ILE A 447 -14.34 12.65 0.02
C ILE A 447 -14.52 11.73 1.24
N GLU A 448 -15.52 10.85 1.23
CA GLU A 448 -15.71 9.87 2.31
C GLU A 448 -14.52 8.87 2.39
N ARG A 449 -13.93 8.50 1.26
CA ARG A 449 -12.71 7.69 1.26
C ARG A 449 -11.51 8.43 1.85
N VAL A 450 -11.41 9.74 1.58
CA VAL A 450 -10.33 10.56 2.16
C VAL A 450 -10.44 10.64 3.67
N LYS A 451 -11.65 10.84 4.20
CA LYS A 451 -11.90 10.88 5.65
C LYS A 451 -11.54 9.57 6.37
N LYS A 452 -11.57 8.44 5.65
CA LYS A 452 -11.21 7.11 6.15
C LYS A 452 -9.80 6.66 5.78
N CYS A 453 -8.98 7.53 5.19
CA CYS A 453 -7.61 7.17 4.82
C CYS A 453 -6.81 6.83 6.08
N CYS A 454 -6.02 5.75 6.04
CA CYS A 454 -5.11 5.36 7.12
C CYS A 454 -3.63 5.42 6.68
N ILE A 455 -3.36 6.01 5.52
CA ILE A 455 -2.01 6.20 4.97
C ILE A 455 -1.77 7.70 4.79
N HIS A 456 -0.79 8.25 5.48
CA HIS A 456 -0.60 9.69 5.54
C HIS A 456 0.84 10.09 5.29
N TYR A 457 1.03 11.31 4.74
CA TYR A 457 2.32 11.95 4.58
C TYR A 457 2.52 13.01 5.66
N ALA A 458 3.57 12.90 6.46
CA ALA A 458 4.00 14.03 7.28
C ALA A 458 4.79 15.04 6.45
N GLN A 459 4.56 16.31 6.71
CA GLN A 459 5.12 17.44 5.97
C GLN A 459 5.97 18.34 6.86
N PRO A 460 6.97 19.03 6.28
CA PRO A 460 7.87 19.91 7.06
C PRO A 460 7.18 21.16 7.63
N ASP A 461 5.99 21.51 7.15
CA ASP A 461 5.14 22.58 7.71
C ASP A 461 4.32 22.13 8.92
N GLY A 462 4.46 20.89 9.38
CA GLY A 462 3.77 20.34 10.54
C GLY A 462 2.41 19.69 10.22
N ARG A 463 2.01 19.53 8.96
CA ARG A 463 0.78 18.83 8.58
C ARG A 463 1.01 17.35 8.34
N ILE A 464 -0.02 16.55 8.63
CA ILE A 464 -0.11 15.12 8.26
C ILE A 464 -1.26 14.99 7.27
N VAL A 465 -0.94 14.75 5.99
CA VAL A 465 -1.90 14.82 4.87
C VAL A 465 -2.26 13.42 4.37
N PRO A 466 -3.56 13.09 4.19
CA PRO A 466 -4.00 11.82 3.62
C PRO A 466 -3.40 11.58 2.22
N PHE A 467 -3.04 10.31 1.93
CA PHE A 467 -2.33 9.92 0.70
C PHE A 467 -3.01 10.45 -0.57
N CYS A 468 -4.34 10.24 -0.70
CA CYS A 468 -5.06 10.71 -1.89
C CYS A 468 -5.16 12.24 -1.96
N ALA A 469 -5.30 12.96 -0.84
CA ALA A 469 -5.27 14.42 -0.87
C ALA A 469 -3.89 14.93 -1.30
N PHE A 470 -2.81 14.34 -0.78
CA PHE A 470 -1.44 14.72 -1.09
C PHE A 470 -1.06 14.54 -2.56
N ASN A 471 -1.47 13.42 -3.17
CA ASN A 471 -1.06 13.06 -4.53
C ASN A 471 -2.05 13.49 -5.62
N VAL A 472 -3.36 13.56 -5.30
CA VAL A 472 -4.41 13.86 -6.28
C VAL A 472 -4.65 15.37 -6.43
N ILE A 473 -4.42 16.12 -5.34
CA ILE A 473 -4.55 17.58 -5.33
C ILE A 473 -3.19 18.19 -4.93
N PRO A 474 -2.14 17.92 -5.73
CA PRO A 474 -0.78 18.25 -5.33
C PRO A 474 -0.56 19.76 -5.17
N GLN A 475 -1.24 20.60 -5.96
CA GLN A 475 -1.13 22.04 -5.90
C GLN A 475 -1.60 22.65 -4.56
N TRP A 476 -2.43 21.93 -3.76
CA TRP A 476 -2.84 22.40 -2.43
C TRP A 476 -1.93 21.89 -1.32
N TYR A 477 -1.23 20.79 -1.54
CA TYR A 477 -0.45 20.09 -0.50
C TYR A 477 0.98 19.82 -0.91
N ARG A 478 1.21 18.80 -1.74
CA ARG A 478 2.55 18.35 -2.08
C ARG A 478 3.39 19.48 -2.67
N ASP A 479 2.93 20.05 -3.78
CA ASP A 479 3.70 21.03 -4.53
C ASP A 479 3.86 22.34 -3.74
N ALA A 480 2.75 22.86 -3.19
CA ALA A 480 2.78 24.10 -2.40
C ALA A 480 3.67 24.02 -1.14
N ILE A 481 3.75 22.82 -0.51
CA ILE A 481 4.59 22.64 0.68
C ILE A 481 6.03 22.38 0.26
N GLN A 482 6.25 21.45 -0.66
CA GLN A 482 7.61 21.02 -1.01
C GLN A 482 8.39 22.10 -1.76
N GLU A 483 7.76 22.88 -2.61
CA GLU A 483 8.38 24.04 -3.26
C GLU A 483 8.90 25.04 -2.23
N LYS A 484 8.12 25.33 -1.19
CA LYS A 484 8.50 26.24 -0.10
C LYS A 484 9.73 25.77 0.69
N PHE A 485 9.92 24.46 0.81
CA PHE A 485 11.06 23.85 1.53
C PHE A 485 12.11 23.25 0.58
N GLY A 486 11.90 23.39 -0.72
CA GLY A 486 12.81 22.96 -1.77
C GLY A 486 13.83 24.04 -2.14
N MET A 487 14.54 23.78 -3.21
CA MET A 487 15.48 24.71 -3.82
C MET A 487 15.40 24.63 -5.34
N SER A 488 15.76 25.70 -6.03
CA SER A 488 15.86 25.71 -7.50
C SER A 488 16.96 24.76 -8.01
N PHE A 489 16.92 24.40 -9.28
CA PHE A 489 17.99 23.58 -9.89
C PHE A 489 19.33 24.31 -9.89
N GLU A 490 19.34 25.65 -10.00
CA GLU A 490 20.56 26.46 -9.92
C GLU A 490 21.18 26.39 -8.52
N GLU A 491 20.39 26.56 -7.48
CA GLU A 491 20.82 26.42 -6.09
C GLU A 491 21.33 25.01 -5.80
N TRP A 492 20.64 23.99 -6.31
CA TRP A 492 21.07 22.60 -6.19
C TRP A 492 22.44 22.38 -6.84
N THR A 493 22.62 22.82 -8.09
CA THR A 493 23.88 22.68 -8.82
C THR A 493 25.01 23.44 -8.11
N LYS A 494 24.75 24.64 -7.63
CA LYS A 494 25.73 25.44 -6.86
C LYS A 494 26.14 24.74 -5.55
N LYS A 495 25.20 24.09 -4.88
CA LYS A 495 25.42 23.38 -3.61
C LYS A 495 26.17 22.08 -3.78
N THR A 496 25.88 21.32 -4.84
CA THR A 496 26.34 19.93 -5.00
C THR A 496 27.38 19.73 -6.09
N GLY A 497 27.51 20.69 -7.00
CA GLY A 497 28.34 20.56 -8.22
C GLY A 497 27.72 19.63 -9.28
N LYS A 498 26.48 19.13 -9.08
CA LYS A 498 25.79 18.17 -9.97
C LYS A 498 24.56 18.81 -10.59
N GLY A 499 24.30 18.57 -11.87
CA GLY A 499 23.05 18.88 -12.53
C GLY A 499 21.97 17.86 -12.21
N ILE A 500 20.70 18.22 -12.37
CA ILE A 500 19.59 17.28 -12.18
C ILE A 500 19.57 16.17 -13.25
N GLU A 501 20.18 16.42 -14.41
CA GLU A 501 20.31 15.43 -15.49
C GLU A 501 21.34 14.33 -15.15
N ASP A 502 22.28 14.60 -14.25
CA ASP A 502 23.28 13.63 -13.81
C ASP A 502 22.69 12.49 -12.98
N ASP A 503 21.44 12.67 -12.51
CA ASP A 503 20.70 11.65 -11.77
C ASP A 503 20.22 10.49 -12.66
N ILE A 504 20.09 10.69 -13.97
CA ILE A 504 19.49 9.72 -14.88
C ILE A 504 20.34 8.46 -15.00
N TYR A 505 19.71 7.33 -14.70
CA TYR A 505 20.37 6.03 -14.79
C TYR A 505 20.55 5.58 -16.25
N ASN A 506 21.80 5.35 -16.63
CA ASN A 506 22.19 4.78 -17.92
C ASN A 506 22.44 3.28 -17.76
N ARG A 507 21.57 2.45 -18.36
CA ARG A 507 21.60 0.99 -18.25
C ARG A 507 22.44 0.36 -19.33
N ASN A 508 23.36 -0.55 -18.96
CA ASN A 508 24.04 -1.44 -19.88
C ASN A 508 23.28 -2.78 -19.99
N ILE A 509 22.27 -2.83 -20.86
CA ILE A 509 21.40 -4.00 -21.06
C ILE A 509 22.22 -5.25 -21.40
N LYS A 510 23.20 -5.15 -22.32
CA LYS A 510 24.01 -6.29 -22.77
C LYS A 510 24.77 -6.95 -21.61
N GLU A 511 25.32 -6.15 -20.72
CA GLU A 511 26.04 -6.62 -19.54
C GLU A 511 25.07 -7.34 -18.57
N LEU A 512 23.92 -6.72 -18.26
CA LEU A 512 22.92 -7.29 -17.36
C LEU A 512 22.33 -8.61 -17.87
N GLU A 513 22.05 -8.72 -19.16
CA GLU A 513 21.55 -9.95 -19.79
C GLU A 513 22.60 -11.05 -19.89
N SER A 514 23.87 -10.70 -19.89
CA SER A 514 24.99 -11.67 -19.90
C SER A 514 25.16 -12.37 -18.55
N ASP A 515 24.68 -11.79 -17.46
CA ASP A 515 24.75 -12.40 -16.12
C ASP A 515 23.90 -13.69 -16.08
N PRO A 516 24.47 -14.84 -15.69
CA PRO A 516 23.74 -16.10 -15.59
C PRO A 516 22.49 -16.04 -14.70
N ILE A 517 22.48 -15.17 -13.68
CA ILE A 517 21.35 -14.99 -12.78
C ILE A 517 20.12 -14.40 -13.51
N TYR A 518 20.34 -13.55 -14.52
CA TYR A 518 19.26 -12.99 -15.33
C TYR A 518 18.49 -14.10 -16.06
N LYS A 519 19.20 -14.97 -16.77
CA LYS A 519 18.61 -16.10 -17.50
C LYS A 519 17.85 -17.04 -16.55
N LYS A 520 18.48 -17.44 -15.44
CA LYS A 520 17.89 -18.30 -14.41
C LYS A 520 16.62 -17.72 -13.82
N THR A 521 16.57 -16.41 -13.58
CA THR A 521 15.45 -15.74 -12.95
C THR A 521 14.20 -15.78 -13.84
N TYR A 522 14.37 -15.55 -15.16
CA TYR A 522 13.26 -15.42 -16.10
C TYR A 522 13.00 -16.64 -16.98
N GLU A 523 13.76 -17.74 -16.82
CA GLU A 523 13.66 -18.93 -17.66
C GLU A 523 12.24 -19.51 -17.76
N SER A 524 11.47 -19.49 -16.65
CA SER A 524 10.10 -20.00 -16.59
C SER A 524 9.03 -19.02 -17.04
N PHE A 525 9.41 -17.79 -17.45
CA PHE A 525 8.49 -16.73 -17.88
C PHE A 525 8.71 -16.31 -19.34
N ARG A 526 9.56 -17.06 -20.08
CA ARG A 526 9.86 -16.86 -21.51
C ARG A 526 8.91 -17.64 -22.39
#